data_102ae389dc0003b89ce98117b4a3b3a9
#
_entry.id   102ae389dc0003b89ce98117b4a3b3a9
#
_cell.length_a   1.000
_cell.length_b   1.000
_cell.length_c   1.000
_cell.angle_alpha   90.00
_cell.angle_beta   90.00
_cell.angle_gamma   90.00
#
_symmetry.space_group_name_H-M   'P 1'
#
loop_
_entity.id
_entity.type
_entity.pdbx_description
1 polymer ?
#
loop_
_entity_poly.entity_id
_entity_poly.type
_entity_poly.pdbx_seq_one_letter_code
_entity_poly.pdbx_strand_id
1 'polypeptide(L)'
;MLAWMNKESLIKTLETNYIYYWSRSRNKLWRKGETSGNFQSLVEFRFDCDKDCILLLVNQIGPACHTGRQNCFYHAVRNNKLVIN
;
A
#
# COMPACT_ATOMS: atom_id res chain seq x y z
N MET A 1 4.39 1.75 0.72
CA MET A 1 3.34 2.79 0.77
C MET A 1 2.48 2.65 2.02
N LEU A 2 1.69 3.64 2.33
CA LEU A 2 0.71 3.61 3.41
C LEU A 2 -0.67 3.91 2.82
N ALA A 3 -1.67 3.14 3.22
CA ALA A 3 -3.04 3.31 2.72
C ALA A 3 -4.05 2.79 3.74
N TRP A 4 -5.32 3.04 3.47
CA TRP A 4 -6.40 2.57 4.32
C TRP A 4 -6.94 1.23 3.84
N MET A 5 -7.31 0.40 4.79
CA MET A 5 -8.06 -0.83 4.52
C MET A 5 -9.29 -0.88 5.42
N ASN A 6 -10.32 -1.57 4.94
CA ASN A 6 -11.49 -1.93 5.73
C ASN A 6 -11.70 -3.45 5.62
N LYS A 7 -12.76 -3.95 6.23
CA LYS A 7 -13.07 -5.39 6.19
C LYS A 7 -13.21 -5.90 4.75
N GLU A 8 -13.87 -5.13 3.90
CA GLU A 8 -14.10 -5.51 2.49
C GLU A 8 -12.79 -5.62 1.71
N SER A 9 -11.90 -4.63 1.82
CA SER A 9 -10.60 -4.66 1.15
C SER A 9 -9.71 -5.79 1.69
N LEU A 10 -9.78 -6.06 2.98
CA LEU A 10 -9.06 -7.17 3.60
C LEU A 10 -9.52 -8.52 3.05
N ILE A 11 -10.81 -8.77 3.00
CA ILE A 11 -11.37 -10.01 2.47
C ILE A 11 -10.99 -10.17 1.00
N LYS A 12 -11.12 -9.11 0.21
CA LYS A 12 -10.80 -9.15 -1.22
C LYS A 12 -9.31 -9.43 -1.46
N THR A 13 -8.44 -8.86 -0.64
CA THR A 13 -6.99 -9.13 -0.70
C THR A 13 -6.70 -10.60 -0.44
N LEU A 14 -7.29 -11.19 0.59
CA LEU A 14 -7.09 -12.60 0.93
C LEU A 14 -7.67 -13.56 -0.10
N GLU A 15 -8.79 -13.21 -0.73
CA GLU A 15 -9.41 -14.03 -1.78
C GLU A 15 -8.59 -14.04 -3.08
N THR A 16 -8.01 -12.91 -3.45
CA THR A 16 -7.40 -12.72 -4.78
C THR A 16 -5.88 -12.80 -4.76
N ASN A 17 -5.23 -12.64 -3.61
CA ASN A 17 -3.78 -12.42 -3.46
C ASN A 17 -3.27 -11.13 -4.09
N TYR A 18 -4.13 -10.26 -4.56
CA TYR A 18 -3.80 -8.89 -4.97
C TYR A 18 -4.27 -7.93 -3.91
N ILE A 19 -3.49 -6.84 -3.71
CA ILE A 19 -3.77 -5.93 -2.61
C ILE A 19 -4.89 -4.96 -3.00
N TYR A 20 -5.94 -4.96 -2.19
CA TYR A 20 -7.06 -4.04 -2.26
C TYR A 20 -7.01 -3.09 -1.07
N TYR A 21 -7.27 -1.83 -1.34
CA TYR A 21 -7.32 -0.77 -0.35
C TYR A 21 -8.70 -0.13 -0.32
N TRP A 22 -8.95 0.66 0.71
CA TRP A 22 -10.17 1.42 0.83
C TRP A 22 -9.88 2.91 0.63
N SER A 23 -10.56 3.55 -0.31
CA SER A 23 -10.48 5.00 -0.49
C SER A 23 -11.48 5.67 0.41
N ARG A 24 -11.01 6.38 1.43
CA ARG A 24 -11.86 7.12 2.36
C ARG A 24 -12.55 8.31 1.68
N SER A 25 -11.82 9.01 0.85
CA SER A 25 -12.35 10.20 0.14
C SER A 25 -13.40 9.83 -0.90
N ARG A 26 -13.21 8.73 -1.62
CA ARG A 26 -14.15 8.25 -2.64
C ARG A 26 -15.16 7.23 -2.13
N ASN A 27 -14.99 6.79 -0.89
CA ASN A 27 -15.83 5.78 -0.25
C ASN A 27 -16.00 4.54 -1.10
N LYS A 28 -14.88 4.01 -1.60
CA LYS A 28 -14.91 2.82 -2.44
C LYS A 28 -13.65 1.97 -2.34
N LEU A 29 -13.82 0.71 -2.71
CA LEU A 29 -12.75 -0.27 -2.85
C LEU A 29 -11.91 0.03 -4.08
N TRP A 30 -10.59 -0.15 -4.00
CA TRP A 30 -9.73 -0.10 -5.17
C TRP A 30 -8.59 -1.10 -5.07
N ARG A 31 -8.21 -1.68 -6.21
CA ARG A 31 -7.07 -2.59 -6.30
C ARG A 31 -5.83 -1.80 -6.70
N LYS A 32 -4.73 -1.98 -5.96
CA LYS A 32 -3.45 -1.36 -6.31
C LYS A 32 -3.03 -1.81 -7.70
N GLY A 33 -2.76 -0.84 -8.57
CA GLY A 33 -2.35 -1.12 -9.95
C GLY A 33 -3.50 -1.30 -10.95
N GLU A 34 -4.76 -1.15 -10.54
CA GLU A 34 -5.90 -1.34 -11.46
C GLU A 34 -5.89 -0.40 -12.67
N THR A 35 -5.29 0.79 -12.52
CA THR A 35 -5.15 1.76 -13.61
C THR A 35 -3.72 1.80 -14.15
N SER A 36 -2.72 1.80 -13.27
CA SER A 36 -1.31 1.94 -13.64
C SER A 36 -0.65 0.66 -14.13
N GLY A 37 -1.20 -0.50 -13.78
CA GLY A 37 -0.55 -1.79 -13.99
C GLY A 37 0.54 -2.13 -12.98
N ASN A 38 0.77 -1.26 -11.99
CA ASN A 38 1.79 -1.46 -10.96
C ASN A 38 1.19 -2.24 -9.79
N PHE A 39 0.96 -3.53 -9.99
CA PHE A 39 0.28 -4.40 -9.03
C PHE A 39 1.13 -4.71 -7.81
N GLN A 40 0.45 -5.03 -6.73
CA GLN A 40 1.03 -5.64 -5.54
C GLN A 40 0.40 -7.01 -5.35
N SER A 41 1.21 -8.07 -5.35
CA SER A 41 0.75 -9.41 -4.98
C SER A 41 1.20 -9.74 -3.56
N LEU A 42 0.31 -10.39 -2.83
CA LEU A 42 0.52 -10.69 -1.42
C LEU A 42 1.54 -11.80 -1.23
N VAL A 43 2.57 -11.55 -0.43
CA VAL A 43 3.52 -12.56 0.05
C VAL A 43 3.18 -12.97 1.46
N GLU A 44 2.99 -12.02 2.36
CA GLU A 44 2.70 -12.28 3.75
C GLU A 44 1.85 -11.16 4.35
N PHE A 45 0.97 -11.55 5.24
CA PHE A 45 0.05 -10.67 5.93
C PHE A 45 0.33 -10.73 7.42
N ARG A 46 0.57 -9.59 8.07
CA ARG A 46 0.84 -9.52 9.50
C ARG A 46 0.00 -8.44 10.15
N PHE A 47 -0.44 -8.71 11.37
CA PHE A 47 -1.01 -7.71 12.27
C PHE A 47 0.07 -7.22 13.22
N ASP A 48 -0.09 -5.98 13.71
CA ASP A 48 0.73 -5.51 14.81
C ASP A 48 0.22 -6.05 16.18
N CYS A 49 0.87 -5.64 17.26
CA CYS A 49 0.63 -6.25 18.58
C CYS A 49 -0.78 -6.07 19.12
N ASP A 50 -1.47 -4.98 18.79
CA ASP A 50 -2.86 -4.73 19.20
C ASP A 50 -3.86 -4.92 18.05
N LYS A 51 -3.40 -5.40 16.91
CA LYS A 51 -4.21 -5.80 15.75
C LYS A 51 -5.03 -4.66 15.13
N ASP A 52 -4.54 -3.44 15.21
CA ASP A 52 -5.18 -2.29 14.58
C ASP A 52 -4.43 -1.80 13.33
N CYS A 53 -3.29 -2.38 13.03
CA CYS A 53 -2.47 -2.06 11.87
C CYS A 53 -2.05 -3.33 11.14
N ILE A 54 -1.95 -3.25 9.82
CA ILE A 54 -1.61 -4.38 8.96
C ILE A 54 -0.34 -4.08 8.20
N LEU A 55 0.60 -5.01 8.25
CA LEU A 55 1.78 -4.99 7.39
C LEU A 55 1.60 -6.02 6.29
N LEU A 56 1.66 -5.57 5.05
CA LEU A 56 1.60 -6.44 3.88
C LEU A 56 2.99 -6.51 3.25
N LEU A 57 3.57 -7.69 3.24
CA LEU A 57 4.76 -7.97 2.44
C LEU A 57 4.28 -8.38 1.05
N VAL A 58 4.77 -7.69 0.02
CA VAL A 58 4.24 -7.83 -1.33
C VAL A 58 5.36 -7.97 -2.34
N ASN A 59 5.04 -8.58 -3.48
CA ASN A 59 5.82 -8.43 -4.69
C ASN A 59 5.25 -7.23 -5.45
N GLN A 60 6.05 -6.17 -5.56
CA GLN A 60 5.67 -4.94 -6.26
C GLN A 60 6.14 -5.00 -7.71
N ILE A 61 5.21 -4.82 -8.62
CA ILE A 61 5.51 -4.67 -10.06
C ILE A 61 5.50 -3.19 -10.36
N GLY A 62 6.65 -2.68 -10.83
CA GLY A 62 6.81 -1.26 -11.11
C GLY A 62 6.86 -0.40 -9.84
N PRO A 63 6.81 0.93 -9.98
CA PRO A 63 6.87 1.84 -8.84
C PRO A 63 5.56 1.81 -8.03
N ALA A 64 5.66 1.84 -6.71
CA ALA A 64 4.50 1.86 -5.83
C ALA A 64 3.86 3.25 -5.78
N CYS A 65 4.66 4.31 -5.88
CA CYS A 65 4.17 5.68 -5.79
C CYS A 65 3.65 6.18 -7.14
N HIS A 66 2.54 6.95 -7.10
CA HIS A 66 1.98 7.57 -8.31
C HIS A 66 2.94 8.57 -8.98
N THR A 67 3.97 9.03 -8.25
CA THR A 67 5.01 9.90 -8.80
C THR A 67 6.02 9.17 -9.67
N GLY A 68 5.94 7.84 -9.77
CA GLY A 68 6.90 7.00 -10.46
C GLY A 68 8.08 6.56 -9.60
N ARG A 69 8.13 6.96 -8.33
CA ARG A 69 9.16 6.52 -7.39
C ARG A 69 8.82 5.15 -6.82
N GLN A 70 9.85 4.40 -6.44
CA GLN A 70 9.69 3.03 -5.99
C GLN A 70 8.82 2.91 -4.72
N ASN A 71 8.91 3.88 -3.81
CA ASN A 71 8.06 3.94 -2.63
C ASN A 71 7.60 5.38 -2.38
N CYS A 72 6.63 5.53 -1.50
CA CYS A 72 6.03 6.83 -1.20
C CYS A 72 6.79 7.63 -0.13
N PHE A 73 7.79 7.02 0.49
CA PHE A 73 8.55 7.61 1.60
C PHE A 73 9.92 8.10 1.13
N TYR A 74 9.93 8.95 0.11
CA TYR A 74 11.17 9.46 -0.48
C TYR A 74 11.59 10.83 0.05
N HIS A 75 10.75 11.52 0.81
CA HIS A 75 11.14 12.70 1.55
C HIS A 75 11.79 12.26 2.86
N ALA A 76 12.99 12.74 3.13
CA ALA A 76 13.71 12.42 4.35
C ALA A 76 14.16 13.69 5.07
N VAL A 77 14.33 13.60 6.37
CA VAL A 77 14.93 14.65 7.18
C VAL A 77 16.29 14.15 7.64
N ARG A 78 17.36 14.82 7.22
CA ARG A 78 18.74 14.51 7.59
C ARG A 78 19.43 15.80 8.01
N ASN A 79 20.09 15.78 9.17
CA ASN A 79 20.74 16.97 9.74
C ASN A 79 19.77 18.17 9.82
N ASN A 80 18.53 17.91 10.24
CA ASN A 80 17.44 18.89 10.34
C ASN A 80 17.06 19.56 9.01
N LYS A 81 17.39 18.93 7.88
CA LYS A 81 17.03 19.43 6.54
C LYS A 81 16.17 18.41 5.80
N LEU A 82 15.18 18.91 5.07
CA LEU A 82 14.38 18.08 4.18
C LEU A 82 15.19 17.78 2.91
N VAL A 83 15.32 16.50 2.60
CA VAL A 83 15.99 16.02 1.38
C VAL A 83 15.11 15.01 0.67
N ILE A 84 15.32 14.86 -0.64
CA ILE A 84 14.67 13.83 -1.45
C ILE A 84 15.67 12.69 -1.63
N ASN A 85 15.18 11.52 -1.25
CA ASN A 85 16.01 10.32 -1.26
C ASN A 85 15.98 9.61 -2.62
#